data_095b560940c006b21b4d0f478fc8e23c
#
_entry.id   095b560940c006b21b4d0f478fc8e23c
#
_cell.length_a   1.000
_cell.length_b   1.000
_cell.length_c   1.000
_cell.angle_alpha   90.00
_cell.angle_beta   90.00
_cell.angle_gamma   90.00
#
_symmetry.space_group_name_H-M   'P 1'
#
loop_
_entity.id
_entity.type
_entity.pdbx_description
1 polymer ?
#
loop_
_entity_poly.entity_id
_entity_poly.type
_entity_poly.pdbx_seq_one_letter_code
_entity_poly.pdbx_strand_id
1 'polypeptide(L)'
;MVKEKTNKVERLPITNDYIFKRVFAFEGNESVLKDFLEAILKKDIEEVEIKNPEIIPYEKDEKRGLLDIKAQIDDGTILDIEMQMEDEKNTEERGTEYLGKMISEQLQEGEEYIKLKKSIVIFITNYNFLKRNSYHSVGKVKFDETLPEEYVNMGYKEEDEIASKYIEFHYIELPKY
;
A
#
# COMPACT_ATOMS: atom_id res chain seq x y z
N MET A 1 41.31 16.26 31.21
CA MET A 1 40.99 15.21 30.23
C MET A 1 39.56 15.44 29.74
N VAL A 2 39.40 16.04 28.56
CA VAL A 2 38.09 16.24 27.94
C VAL A 2 37.71 14.92 27.27
N LYS A 3 36.63 14.31 27.73
CA LYS A 3 36.05 13.13 27.05
C LYS A 3 35.41 13.58 25.74
N GLU A 4 36.05 13.27 24.63
CA GLU A 4 35.40 13.34 23.31
C GLU A 4 34.14 12.49 23.32
N LYS A 5 32.98 13.16 23.24
CA LYS A 5 31.71 12.50 22.90
C LYS A 5 31.81 12.12 21.43
N THR A 6 32.17 10.90 21.11
CA THR A 6 31.96 10.35 19.78
C THR A 6 30.45 10.35 19.51
N ASN A 7 29.97 11.28 18.71
CA ASN A 7 28.63 11.27 18.15
C ASN A 7 28.52 10.00 17.26
N LYS A 8 28.03 8.92 17.83
CA LYS A 8 27.68 7.73 17.06
C LYS A 8 26.48 8.13 16.20
N VAL A 9 26.68 8.28 14.90
CA VAL A 9 25.56 8.48 13.95
C VAL A 9 24.73 7.21 13.98
N GLU A 10 23.58 7.28 14.62
CA GLU A 10 22.63 6.19 14.67
C GLU A 10 21.94 6.09 13.29
N ARG A 11 22.19 5.00 12.58
CA ARG A 11 21.53 4.76 11.28
C ARG A 11 20.14 4.16 11.56
N LEU A 12 19.10 4.90 11.23
CA LEU A 12 17.73 4.40 11.28
C LEU A 12 17.50 3.45 10.09
N PRO A 13 16.84 2.30 10.31
CA PRO A 13 16.49 1.37 9.24
C PRO A 13 15.39 1.97 8.34
N ILE A 14 15.27 1.46 7.10
CA ILE A 14 14.22 1.86 6.16
C ILE A 14 12.81 1.56 6.69
N THR A 15 12.69 0.61 7.60
CA THR A 15 11.43 0.27 8.28
C THR A 15 11.01 1.29 9.34
N ASN A 16 11.84 2.28 9.63
CA ASN A 16 11.43 3.43 10.45
C ASN A 16 10.48 4.32 9.63
N ASP A 17 9.32 4.64 10.18
CA ASP A 17 8.24 5.37 9.51
C ASP A 17 8.72 6.69 8.87
N TYR A 18 9.53 7.45 9.59
CA TYR A 18 10.09 8.71 9.09
C TYR A 18 11.02 8.48 7.89
N ILE A 19 11.90 7.46 7.97
CA ILE A 19 12.82 7.13 6.87
C ILE A 19 12.04 6.60 5.67
N PHE A 20 11.05 5.74 5.89
CA PHE A 20 10.20 5.20 4.85
C PHE A 20 9.54 6.31 4.04
N LYS A 21 8.84 7.23 4.71
CA LYS A 21 8.22 8.39 4.05
C LYS A 21 9.25 9.26 3.33
N ARG A 22 10.38 9.54 3.97
CA ARG A 22 11.42 10.37 3.38
C ARG A 22 12.01 9.77 2.11
N VAL A 23 12.07 8.45 2.02
CA VAL A 23 12.57 7.76 0.83
C VAL A 23 11.52 7.70 -0.28
N PHE A 24 10.26 7.43 0.07
CA PHE A 24 9.24 7.11 -0.92
C PHE A 24 8.21 8.23 -1.18
N ALA A 25 8.02 9.16 -0.24
CA ALA A 25 7.00 10.22 -0.36
C ALA A 25 7.60 11.64 -0.43
N PHE A 26 8.93 11.76 -0.50
CA PHE A 26 9.57 13.06 -0.64
C PHE A 26 9.44 13.55 -2.09
N GLU A 27 9.10 14.83 -2.27
CA GLU A 27 9.04 15.47 -3.59
C GLU A 27 10.36 15.29 -4.36
N GLY A 28 10.29 14.76 -5.56
CA GLY A 28 11.45 14.41 -6.40
C GLY A 28 11.89 12.94 -6.30
N ASN A 29 11.27 12.14 -5.41
CA ASN A 29 11.54 10.69 -5.28
C ASN A 29 10.48 9.82 -5.98
N GLU A 30 9.67 10.39 -6.88
CA GLU A 30 8.60 9.68 -7.60
C GLU A 30 9.13 8.45 -8.35
N SER A 31 10.35 8.53 -8.90
CA SER A 31 10.99 7.39 -9.56
C SER A 31 11.29 6.24 -8.60
N VAL A 32 11.68 6.55 -7.35
CA VAL A 32 11.96 5.53 -6.33
C VAL A 32 10.66 4.84 -5.89
N LEU A 33 9.59 5.63 -5.70
CA LEU A 33 8.27 5.08 -5.41
C LEU A 33 7.73 4.27 -6.58
N LYS A 34 7.94 4.71 -7.81
CA LYS A 34 7.57 3.98 -9.03
C LYS A 34 8.21 2.60 -9.05
N ASP A 35 9.54 2.51 -8.96
CA ASP A 35 10.27 1.23 -8.98
C ASP A 35 9.77 0.27 -7.88
N PHE A 36 9.50 0.83 -6.69
CA PHE A 36 8.93 0.07 -5.58
C PHE A 36 7.53 -0.48 -5.89
N LEU A 37 6.65 0.35 -6.46
CA LEU A 37 5.29 -0.06 -6.84
C LEU A 37 5.28 -1.07 -7.99
N GLU A 38 6.16 -0.92 -9.00
CA GLU A 38 6.31 -1.89 -10.09
C GLU A 38 6.70 -3.28 -9.54
N ALA A 39 7.61 -3.33 -8.57
CA ALA A 39 8.03 -4.57 -7.94
C ALA A 39 6.88 -5.25 -7.16
N ILE A 40 6.00 -4.48 -6.52
CA ILE A 40 4.86 -5.00 -5.75
C ILE A 40 3.70 -5.41 -6.67
N LEU A 41 3.31 -4.52 -7.57
CA LEU A 41 2.14 -4.70 -8.43
C LEU A 41 2.43 -5.61 -9.64
N LYS A 42 3.72 -5.87 -9.92
CA LYS A 42 4.20 -6.68 -11.05
C LYS A 42 3.63 -6.21 -12.40
N LYS A 43 3.60 -4.92 -12.59
CA LYS A 43 3.21 -4.25 -13.83
C LYS A 43 4.10 -3.04 -14.07
N ASP A 44 4.25 -2.67 -15.33
CA ASP A 44 4.91 -1.43 -15.71
C ASP A 44 4.03 -0.24 -15.33
N ILE A 45 4.64 0.83 -14.84
CA ILE A 45 3.99 2.08 -14.45
C ILE A 45 4.69 3.21 -15.22
N GLU A 46 3.93 4.05 -15.90
CA GLU A 46 4.53 5.17 -16.63
C GLU A 46 4.83 6.34 -15.69
N GLU A 47 3.86 6.69 -14.84
CA GLU A 47 3.94 7.84 -13.94
C GLU A 47 3.34 7.52 -12.56
N VAL A 48 3.93 8.12 -11.52
CA VAL A 48 3.43 8.08 -10.14
C VAL A 48 3.29 9.51 -9.64
N GLU A 49 2.12 9.86 -9.14
CA GLU A 49 1.85 11.11 -8.46
C GLU A 49 1.68 10.86 -6.95
N ILE A 50 2.49 11.52 -6.12
CA ILE A 50 2.35 11.49 -4.66
C ILE A 50 1.24 12.48 -4.28
N LYS A 51 0.14 11.99 -3.68
CA LYS A 51 -1.04 12.81 -3.35
C LYS A 51 -0.95 13.53 -2.01
N ASN A 52 -0.07 13.09 -1.12
CA ASN A 52 0.20 13.73 0.16
C ASN A 52 1.70 13.96 0.38
N PRO A 53 2.36 14.77 -0.48
CA PRO A 53 3.74 15.12 -0.26
C PRO A 53 3.83 15.98 1.01
N GLU A 54 4.11 15.36 2.13
CA GLU A 54 4.37 16.10 3.35
C GLU A 54 5.75 16.74 3.27
N ILE A 55 5.82 18.04 3.55
CA ILE A 55 7.06 18.69 3.98
C ILE A 55 7.36 18.10 5.35
N ILE A 56 8.16 17.04 5.40
CA ILE A 56 8.53 16.38 6.65
C ILE A 56 9.38 17.34 7.46
N PRO A 57 8.92 17.83 8.64
CA PRO A 57 9.72 18.72 9.48
C PRO A 57 11.04 18.05 9.85
N TYR A 58 12.11 18.81 9.86
CA TYR A 58 13.48 18.33 10.15
C TYR A 58 13.66 17.91 11.62
N GLU A 59 12.66 18.10 12.49
CA GLU A 59 12.74 17.89 13.93
C GLU A 59 12.11 16.56 14.36
N LYS A 60 12.92 15.78 15.05
CA LYS A 60 12.73 14.39 15.52
C LYS A 60 11.57 14.20 16.52
N ASP A 61 10.95 15.29 17.01
CA ASP A 61 10.04 15.23 18.17
C ASP A 61 8.54 15.48 17.85
N GLU A 62 8.18 15.72 16.60
CA GLU A 62 6.77 15.85 16.25
C GLU A 62 6.17 14.47 15.87
N LYS A 63 5.60 13.79 16.87
CA LYS A 63 4.67 12.66 16.70
C LYS A 63 3.39 13.16 16.04
N ARG A 64 3.40 13.47 14.75
CA ARG A 64 2.19 13.63 13.96
C ARG A 64 2.00 12.39 13.12
N GLY A 65 1.00 11.59 13.54
CA GLY A 65 0.64 10.32 12.95
C GLY A 65 0.00 10.44 11.57
N LEU A 66 0.82 10.60 10.54
CA LEU A 66 0.44 10.32 9.16
C LEU A 66 1.52 9.38 8.61
N LEU A 67 1.28 8.08 8.79
CA LEU A 67 2.24 7.02 8.47
C LEU A 67 2.08 6.50 7.04
N ASP A 68 1.04 6.93 6.34
CA ASP A 68 0.63 6.46 5.02
C ASP A 68 1.21 7.30 3.88
N ILE A 69 1.53 6.66 2.78
CA ILE A 69 1.88 7.29 1.50
C ILE A 69 0.70 7.10 0.56
N LYS A 70 0.06 8.21 0.19
CA LYS A 70 -1.00 8.21 -0.82
C LYS A 70 -0.43 8.53 -2.19
N ALA A 71 -0.68 7.67 -3.16
CA ALA A 71 -0.20 7.84 -4.53
C ALA A 71 -1.29 7.51 -5.55
N GLN A 72 -1.10 8.02 -6.75
CA GLN A 72 -1.90 7.66 -7.92
C GLN A 72 -0.96 7.33 -9.06
N ILE A 73 -1.28 6.30 -9.84
CA ILE A 73 -0.51 5.91 -11.01
C ILE A 73 -1.28 6.21 -12.31
N ASP A 74 -0.60 6.10 -13.45
CA ASP A 74 -1.05 6.50 -14.79
C ASP A 74 -2.43 5.97 -15.20
N ASP A 75 -2.82 4.75 -14.81
CA ASP A 75 -4.15 4.19 -15.08
C ASP A 75 -5.26 4.73 -14.16
N GLY A 76 -4.90 5.64 -13.27
CA GLY A 76 -5.79 6.26 -12.29
C GLY A 76 -5.96 5.44 -11.00
N THR A 77 -5.30 4.29 -10.86
CA THR A 77 -5.31 3.50 -9.61
C THR A 77 -4.78 4.34 -8.44
N ILE A 78 -5.52 4.36 -7.35
CA ILE A 78 -5.18 5.07 -6.11
C ILE A 78 -4.61 4.07 -5.12
N LEU A 79 -3.49 4.44 -4.49
CA LEU A 79 -2.77 3.59 -3.55
C LEU A 79 -2.63 4.27 -2.19
N ASP A 80 -2.73 3.45 -1.15
CA ASP A 80 -2.37 3.81 0.22
C ASP A 80 -1.34 2.79 0.71
N ILE A 81 -0.14 3.25 1.10
CA ILE A 81 0.99 2.41 1.47
C ILE A 81 1.34 2.68 2.91
N GLU A 82 1.20 1.68 3.74
CA GLU A 82 1.40 1.79 5.18
C GLU A 82 2.49 0.85 5.69
N MET A 83 3.43 1.41 6.46
CA MET A 83 4.47 0.67 7.19
C MET A 83 4.02 0.46 8.63
N GLN A 84 3.89 -0.80 9.07
CA GLN A 84 3.52 -1.14 10.44
C GLN A 84 4.61 -1.95 11.12
N MET A 85 5.25 -1.37 12.13
CA MET A 85 6.32 -2.02 12.88
C MET A 85 5.81 -2.91 14.01
N GLU A 86 4.65 -2.59 14.59
CA GLU A 86 4.03 -3.29 15.72
C GLU A 86 2.64 -3.81 15.35
N ASP A 87 2.31 -5.01 15.83
CA ASP A 87 1.01 -5.62 15.61
C ASP A 87 0.00 -5.13 16.64
N GLU A 88 -0.69 -4.06 16.32
CA GLU A 88 -1.77 -3.48 17.14
C GLU A 88 -3.09 -4.29 17.10
N LYS A 89 -3.12 -5.43 16.39
CA LYS A 89 -4.30 -6.30 16.23
C LYS A 89 -5.50 -5.65 15.53
N ASN A 90 -5.27 -4.64 14.69
CA ASN A 90 -6.29 -3.88 13.98
C ASN A 90 -5.96 -3.64 12.49
N THR A 91 -5.03 -4.42 11.93
CA THR A 91 -4.58 -4.26 10.53
C THR A 91 -5.74 -4.43 9.53
N GLU A 92 -6.65 -5.37 9.79
CA GLU A 92 -7.82 -5.62 8.93
C GLU A 92 -8.80 -4.47 8.96
N GLU A 93 -9.13 -3.97 10.16
CA GLU A 93 -10.05 -2.85 10.36
C GLU A 93 -9.50 -1.58 9.73
N ARG A 94 -8.22 -1.28 9.93
CA ARG A 94 -7.53 -0.14 9.32
C ARG A 94 -7.56 -0.22 7.79
N GLY A 95 -7.22 -1.36 7.23
CA GLY A 95 -7.25 -1.56 5.78
C GLY A 95 -8.64 -1.35 5.19
N THR A 96 -9.67 -1.83 5.89
CA THR A 96 -11.06 -1.65 5.49
C THR A 96 -11.48 -0.19 5.55
N GLU A 97 -11.09 0.55 6.61
CA GLU A 97 -11.37 1.98 6.74
C GLU A 97 -10.67 2.80 5.65
N TYR A 98 -9.39 2.55 5.40
CA TYR A 98 -8.62 3.27 4.37
C TYR A 98 -9.19 3.06 2.99
N LEU A 99 -9.49 1.80 2.65
CA LEU A 99 -10.13 1.47 1.38
C LEU A 99 -11.49 2.16 1.23
N GLY A 100 -12.32 2.13 2.29
CA GLY A 100 -13.62 2.80 2.31
C GLY A 100 -13.49 4.31 2.06
N LYS A 101 -12.55 4.98 2.70
CA LYS A 101 -12.24 6.40 2.47
C LYS A 101 -11.80 6.66 1.03
N MET A 102 -10.82 5.92 0.53
CA MET A 102 -10.33 6.09 -0.84
C MET A 102 -11.44 5.94 -1.87
N ILE A 103 -12.38 5.02 -1.67
CA ILE A 103 -13.51 4.82 -2.58
C ILE A 103 -14.52 5.97 -2.46
N SER A 104 -14.88 6.34 -1.23
CA SER A 104 -15.91 7.37 -0.99
C SER A 104 -15.48 8.77 -1.43
N GLU A 105 -14.18 9.06 -1.44
CA GLU A 105 -13.63 10.35 -1.82
C GLU A 105 -13.48 10.53 -3.34
N GLN A 106 -13.65 9.47 -4.13
CA GLN A 106 -13.42 9.53 -5.58
C GLN A 106 -14.54 10.20 -6.37
N LEU A 107 -15.77 10.08 -5.93
CA LEU A 107 -16.94 10.55 -6.66
C LEU A 107 -17.68 11.63 -5.87
N GLN A 108 -18.06 12.68 -6.57
CA GLN A 108 -18.95 13.72 -6.05
C GLN A 108 -20.41 13.35 -6.28
N GLU A 109 -21.34 14.00 -5.58
CA GLU A 109 -22.77 13.81 -5.78
C GLU A 109 -23.17 14.11 -7.26
N GLY A 110 -23.82 13.14 -7.89
CA GLY A 110 -24.24 13.24 -9.30
C GLY A 110 -23.20 12.76 -10.32
N GLU A 111 -22.01 12.34 -9.89
CA GLU A 111 -21.04 11.75 -10.81
C GLU A 111 -21.38 10.29 -11.16
N GLU A 112 -21.01 9.88 -12.36
CA GLU A 112 -21.24 8.53 -12.84
C GLU A 112 -20.27 7.52 -12.21
N TYR A 113 -20.79 6.38 -11.71
CA TYR A 113 -19.99 5.32 -11.08
C TYR A 113 -18.91 4.74 -12.00
N ILE A 114 -19.04 4.86 -13.32
CA ILE A 114 -18.03 4.41 -14.29
C ILE A 114 -16.68 5.12 -14.14
N LYS A 115 -16.66 6.28 -13.49
CA LYS A 115 -15.45 7.05 -13.23
C LYS A 115 -14.62 6.48 -12.06
N LEU A 116 -15.20 5.57 -11.27
CA LEU A 116 -14.51 4.96 -10.13
C LEU A 116 -13.21 4.30 -10.59
N LYS A 117 -12.14 4.56 -9.86
CA LYS A 117 -10.82 3.99 -10.09
C LYS A 117 -10.52 2.91 -9.07
N LYS A 118 -9.62 2.01 -9.42
CA LYS A 118 -9.15 0.96 -8.52
C LYS A 118 -8.47 1.59 -7.30
N SER A 119 -8.75 1.03 -6.12
CA SER A 119 -8.13 1.40 -4.85
C SER A 119 -7.37 0.21 -4.29
N ILE A 120 -6.11 0.43 -3.93
CA ILE A 120 -5.21 -0.59 -3.40
C ILE A 120 -4.66 -0.12 -2.06
N VAL A 121 -4.78 -0.94 -1.03
CA VAL A 121 -4.08 -0.75 0.24
C VAL A 121 -2.91 -1.73 0.31
N ILE A 122 -1.71 -1.21 0.58
CA ILE A 122 -0.47 -1.97 0.70
C ILE A 122 0.03 -1.86 2.13
N PHE A 123 -0.05 -2.94 2.90
CA PHE A 123 0.57 -3.05 4.21
C PHE A 123 1.95 -3.68 4.12
N ILE A 124 2.95 -3.01 4.70
CA ILE A 124 4.27 -3.55 4.92
C ILE A 124 4.42 -3.75 6.43
N THR A 125 4.49 -4.99 6.88
CA THR A 125 4.47 -5.31 8.31
C THR A 125 5.78 -5.92 8.77
N ASN A 126 6.23 -5.56 9.98
CA ASN A 126 7.35 -6.21 10.66
C ASN A 126 6.88 -7.35 11.59
N TYR A 127 5.72 -7.91 11.31
CA TYR A 127 5.13 -9.04 12.03
C TYR A 127 4.35 -9.94 11.07
N ASN A 128 4.11 -11.19 11.50
CA ASN A 128 3.32 -12.15 10.74
C ASN A 128 1.83 -11.90 11.00
N PHE A 129 1.14 -11.35 10.02
CA PHE A 129 -0.30 -11.09 10.06
C PHE A 129 -1.12 -12.27 9.51
N LEU A 130 -0.76 -12.75 8.32
CA LEU A 130 -1.47 -13.83 7.65
C LEU A 130 -0.86 -15.19 7.97
N LYS A 131 -1.70 -16.23 8.10
CA LYS A 131 -1.27 -17.63 8.24
C LYS A 131 -0.93 -18.23 6.85
N ARG A 132 -0.01 -17.59 6.14
CA ARG A 132 0.47 -17.98 4.81
C ARG A 132 1.99 -18.02 4.81
N ASN A 133 2.59 -18.84 3.94
CA ASN A 133 4.06 -18.95 3.84
C ASN A 133 4.68 -17.86 2.96
N SER A 134 3.90 -17.26 2.06
CA SER A 134 4.40 -16.18 1.20
C SER A 134 4.62 -14.90 1.99
N TYR A 135 5.75 -14.21 1.74
CA TYR A 135 6.01 -12.89 2.29
C TYR A 135 5.13 -11.80 1.65
N HIS A 136 4.62 -12.03 0.44
CA HIS A 136 3.72 -11.15 -0.27
C HIS A 136 2.43 -11.90 -0.60
N SER A 137 1.32 -11.43 -0.09
CA SER A 137 -0.02 -11.97 -0.32
C SER A 137 -0.93 -10.88 -0.89
N VAL A 138 -1.76 -11.27 -1.86
CA VAL A 138 -2.73 -10.36 -2.51
C VAL A 138 -4.14 -10.82 -2.22
N GLY A 139 -4.95 -9.92 -1.67
CA GLY A 139 -6.38 -10.12 -1.42
C GLY A 139 -7.21 -9.41 -2.47
N LYS A 140 -8.16 -10.15 -3.09
CA LYS A 140 -9.12 -9.65 -4.09
C LYS A 140 -10.52 -10.09 -3.71
N VAL A 141 -11.52 -9.33 -4.15
CA VAL A 141 -12.93 -9.71 -3.94
C VAL A 141 -13.34 -10.70 -5.03
N LYS A 142 -13.64 -11.92 -4.62
CA LYS A 142 -14.06 -13.02 -5.50
C LYS A 142 -15.42 -13.58 -5.08
N PHE A 143 -16.05 -14.34 -5.94
CA PHE A 143 -17.21 -15.14 -5.59
C PHE A 143 -16.78 -16.36 -4.77
N ASP A 144 -17.65 -16.81 -3.85
CA ASP A 144 -17.41 -18.03 -3.06
C ASP A 144 -17.73 -19.30 -3.86
N GLU A 145 -18.66 -19.19 -4.82
CA GLU A 145 -19.06 -20.28 -5.66
C GLU A 145 -18.01 -20.55 -6.74
N THR A 146 -17.83 -21.81 -7.07
CA THR A 146 -16.99 -22.22 -8.21
C THR A 146 -17.73 -21.98 -9.53
N LEU A 147 -16.97 -21.68 -10.56
CA LEU A 147 -17.51 -21.50 -11.91
C LEU A 147 -18.18 -22.81 -12.38
N PRO A 148 -19.45 -22.76 -12.86
CA PRO A 148 -20.12 -23.95 -13.38
C PRO A 148 -19.33 -24.61 -14.50
N GLU A 149 -19.34 -25.95 -14.55
CA GLU A 149 -18.55 -26.74 -15.49
C GLU A 149 -18.80 -26.37 -16.97
N GLU A 150 -20.03 -25.94 -17.29
CA GLU A 150 -20.39 -25.50 -18.64
C GLU A 150 -19.55 -24.26 -19.08
N TYR A 151 -19.31 -23.29 -18.18
CA TYR A 151 -18.49 -22.11 -18.47
C TYR A 151 -17.00 -22.43 -18.54
N VAL A 152 -16.53 -23.35 -17.67
CA VAL A 152 -15.14 -23.86 -17.74
C VAL A 152 -14.89 -24.53 -19.09
N ASN A 153 -15.83 -25.31 -19.60
CA ASN A 153 -15.78 -25.95 -20.89
C ASN A 153 -15.82 -24.96 -22.08
N MET A 154 -16.38 -23.77 -21.88
CA MET A 154 -16.36 -22.65 -22.83
C MET A 154 -15.06 -21.84 -22.77
N GLY A 155 -14.14 -22.18 -21.85
CA GLY A 155 -12.84 -21.53 -21.70
C GLY A 155 -12.78 -20.40 -20.68
N TYR A 156 -13.84 -20.16 -19.89
CA TYR A 156 -13.79 -19.23 -18.76
C TYR A 156 -12.93 -19.82 -17.63
N LYS A 157 -12.27 -18.97 -16.88
CA LYS A 157 -11.42 -19.36 -15.77
C LYS A 157 -11.85 -18.67 -14.48
N GLU A 158 -11.84 -19.38 -13.36
CA GLU A 158 -12.16 -18.81 -12.04
C GLU A 158 -11.25 -17.65 -11.65
N GLU A 159 -10.00 -17.64 -12.09
CA GLU A 159 -9.04 -16.56 -11.82
C GLU A 159 -9.41 -15.24 -12.48
N ASP A 160 -10.22 -15.28 -13.57
CA ASP A 160 -10.71 -14.11 -14.30
C ASP A 160 -12.04 -13.58 -13.71
N GLU A 161 -12.71 -14.39 -12.87
CA GLU A 161 -13.99 -14.08 -12.24
C GLU A 161 -13.76 -13.36 -10.90
N ILE A 162 -13.86 -12.03 -10.92
CA ILE A 162 -13.76 -11.20 -9.73
C ILE A 162 -15.07 -10.45 -9.47
N ALA A 163 -15.56 -10.46 -8.22
CA ALA A 163 -16.76 -9.74 -7.84
C ALA A 163 -16.58 -8.21 -7.87
N SER A 164 -15.34 -7.74 -7.66
CA SER A 164 -14.97 -6.33 -7.84
C SER A 164 -13.52 -6.19 -8.27
N LYS A 165 -13.29 -5.50 -9.39
CA LYS A 165 -11.95 -5.12 -9.86
C LYS A 165 -11.40 -3.85 -9.20
N TYR A 166 -12.21 -3.17 -8.41
CA TYR A 166 -11.89 -1.86 -7.83
C TYR A 166 -11.21 -1.95 -6.46
N ILE A 167 -11.12 -3.14 -5.87
CA ILE A 167 -10.64 -3.37 -4.51
C ILE A 167 -9.53 -4.40 -4.52
N GLU A 168 -8.37 -4.04 -3.93
CA GLU A 168 -7.27 -4.96 -3.75
C GLU A 168 -6.47 -4.61 -2.49
N PHE A 169 -5.99 -5.66 -1.78
CA PHE A 169 -5.11 -5.54 -0.64
C PHE A 169 -3.79 -6.25 -0.93
N HIS A 170 -2.68 -5.63 -0.57
CA HIS A 170 -1.37 -6.26 -0.56
C HIS A 170 -0.83 -6.31 0.87
N TYR A 171 -0.33 -7.46 1.28
CA TYR A 171 0.32 -7.66 2.56
C TYR A 171 1.74 -8.14 2.31
N ILE A 172 2.72 -7.34 2.71
CA ILE A 172 4.16 -7.63 2.60
C ILE A 172 4.68 -7.81 4.02
N GLU A 173 4.92 -9.06 4.40
CA GLU A 173 5.29 -9.45 5.76
C GLU A 173 6.81 -9.68 5.82
N LEU A 174 7.56 -8.67 6.26
CA LEU A 174 9.03 -8.69 6.28
C LEU A 174 9.65 -9.87 7.02
N PRO A 175 9.08 -10.39 8.13
CA PRO A 175 9.65 -11.57 8.80
C PRO A 175 9.60 -12.87 7.98
N LYS A 176 8.87 -12.88 6.87
CA LYS A 176 8.76 -14.05 5.96
C LYS A 176 9.69 -13.97 4.76
N TYR A 177 10.39 -12.84 4.59
CA TYR A 177 11.38 -12.62 3.54
C TYR A 177 12.73 -13.18 3.99
#